data_8f719a38023d9b9c6cd8d7ae0b0bd690
#
_entry.id   8f719a38023d9b9c6cd8d7ae0b0bd690
#
_cell.length_a   1.000
_cell.length_b   1.000
_cell.length_c   1.000
_cell.angle_alpha   90.00
_cell.angle_beta   90.00
_cell.angle_gamma   90.00
#
_symmetry.space_group_name_H-M   'P 1'
#
loop_
_entity.id
_entity.type
_entity.pdbx_description
1 polymer ?
#
loop_
_entity_poly.entity_id
_entity_poly.type
_entity_poly.pdbx_seq_one_letter_code
_entity_poly.pdbx_strand_id
1 'polypeptide(L)'
;MTARYIDPHIHMISRTTDDYAAMRAAGVVAVIEPAFWVGQPRTTSGTFLDYFASLVGWERFRASQFGIRHYCTMGLNSKEANNEALAGQVLELLPRFVHKEGVVAVGEIGYDEITKAEDKAFRAQLELAKETGLPVMIHTPHRDKKRGTTLSMDVIVEHGIDPGMVVIDHNNEE
;
A
#
# COMPACT_ATOMS: atom_id res chain seq x y z
N MET A 1 -25.10 19.06 -10.99
CA MET A 1 -24.57 17.97 -10.13
C MET A 1 -23.09 18.23 -9.94
N THR A 2 -22.60 18.33 -8.71
CA THR A 2 -21.16 18.46 -8.44
C THR A 2 -20.50 17.13 -8.79
N ALA A 3 -19.38 17.17 -9.51
CA ALA A 3 -18.61 15.98 -9.83
C ALA A 3 -18.18 15.27 -8.53
N ARG A 4 -18.12 13.94 -8.57
CA ARG A 4 -17.69 13.11 -7.44
C ARG A 4 -16.40 12.39 -7.84
N TYR A 5 -15.40 12.46 -6.97
CA TYR A 5 -14.07 11.92 -7.22
C TYR A 5 -13.72 10.84 -6.20
N ILE A 6 -12.96 9.87 -6.65
CA ILE A 6 -12.25 8.91 -5.80
C ILE A 6 -10.77 9.17 -6.04
N ASP A 7 -10.01 9.38 -4.96
CA ASP A 7 -8.55 9.40 -5.04
C ASP A 7 -8.04 7.98 -4.79
N PRO A 8 -7.43 7.32 -5.80
CA PRO A 8 -7.02 5.93 -5.69
C PRO A 8 -5.68 5.74 -4.99
N HIS A 9 -4.93 6.83 -4.71
CA HIS A 9 -3.63 6.78 -4.06
C HIS A 9 -3.28 8.08 -3.35
N ILE A 10 -3.46 8.10 -2.03
CA ILE A 10 -3.12 9.26 -1.21
C ILE A 10 -2.64 8.83 0.17
N HIS A 11 -1.67 9.53 0.75
CA HIS A 11 -1.16 9.27 2.09
C HIS A 11 -1.71 10.31 3.08
N MET A 12 -2.86 10.00 3.67
CA MET A 12 -3.56 10.90 4.60
C MET A 12 -2.89 11.01 5.96
N ILE A 13 -2.11 10.00 6.36
CA ILE A 13 -1.33 10.02 7.61
C ILE A 13 -0.30 11.17 7.64
N SER A 14 0.16 11.65 6.48
CA SER A 14 1.08 12.77 6.36
C SER A 14 0.38 14.11 6.12
N ARG A 15 -0.94 14.17 6.20
CA ARG A 15 -1.74 15.37 5.95
C ARG A 15 -2.50 15.83 7.19
N THR A 16 -2.88 17.10 7.17
CA THR A 16 -3.69 17.69 8.25
C THR A 16 -5.17 17.32 8.11
N THR A 17 -5.94 17.54 9.16
CA THR A 17 -7.39 17.35 9.13
C THR A 17 -8.10 18.31 8.18
N ASP A 18 -7.55 19.51 7.99
CA ASP A 18 -8.09 20.53 7.07
C ASP A 18 -8.03 20.07 5.59
N ASP A 19 -7.08 19.19 5.24
CA ASP A 19 -7.02 18.59 3.91
C ASP A 19 -8.30 17.80 3.59
N TYR A 20 -8.87 17.09 4.56
CA TYR A 20 -10.14 16.38 4.37
C TYR A 20 -11.30 17.36 4.07
N ALA A 21 -11.34 18.53 4.74
CA ALA A 21 -12.34 19.55 4.44
C ALA A 21 -12.19 20.08 3.02
N ALA A 22 -10.95 20.37 2.59
CA ALA A 22 -10.65 20.86 1.24
C ALA A 22 -11.00 19.81 0.18
N MET A 23 -10.63 18.54 0.41
CA MET A 23 -10.95 17.42 -0.48
C MET A 23 -12.47 17.23 -0.62
N ARG A 24 -13.21 17.30 0.50
CA ARG A 24 -14.68 17.22 0.47
C ARG A 24 -15.30 18.37 -0.31
N ALA A 25 -14.83 19.58 -0.13
CA ALA A 25 -15.28 20.76 -0.89
C ALA A 25 -15.00 20.61 -2.39
N ALA A 26 -13.89 19.98 -2.76
CA ALA A 26 -13.54 19.66 -4.15
C ALA A 26 -14.36 18.51 -4.76
N GLY A 27 -15.16 17.79 -3.96
CA GLY A 27 -16.00 16.69 -4.44
C GLY A 27 -15.43 15.29 -4.25
N VAL A 28 -14.33 15.13 -3.50
CA VAL A 28 -13.80 13.80 -3.14
C VAL A 28 -14.79 13.10 -2.21
N VAL A 29 -15.12 11.87 -2.53
CA VAL A 29 -16.09 11.04 -1.77
C VAL A 29 -15.48 9.78 -1.21
N ALA A 30 -14.33 9.36 -1.72
CA ALA A 30 -13.58 8.22 -1.21
C ALA A 30 -12.09 8.40 -1.51
N VAL A 31 -11.27 7.77 -0.68
CA VAL A 31 -9.81 7.71 -0.85
C VAL A 31 -9.33 6.28 -0.60
N ILE A 32 -8.22 5.90 -1.24
CA ILE A 32 -7.46 4.71 -0.93
C ILE A 32 -6.08 5.16 -0.44
N GLU A 33 -5.74 4.77 0.78
CA GLU A 33 -4.45 5.07 1.39
C GLU A 33 -3.57 3.82 1.42
N PRO A 34 -2.56 3.72 0.56
CA PRO A 34 -1.63 2.61 0.61
C PRO A 34 -0.74 2.64 1.85
N ALA A 35 -0.47 1.46 2.41
CA ALA A 35 0.58 1.33 3.41
C ALA A 35 1.94 1.62 2.77
N PHE A 36 2.68 2.59 3.31
CA PHE A 36 3.93 3.04 2.70
C PHE A 36 4.99 3.40 3.75
N TRP A 37 6.20 3.63 3.26
CA TRP A 37 7.29 4.18 4.01
C TRP A 37 7.06 5.68 4.30
N VAL A 38 6.97 6.06 5.58
CA VAL A 38 6.53 7.41 6.01
C VAL A 38 7.73 8.39 6.14
N GLY A 39 8.73 8.28 5.29
CA GLY A 39 9.90 9.17 5.26
C GLY A 39 11.01 8.77 6.22
N GLN A 40 10.76 7.91 7.20
CA GLN A 40 11.76 7.38 8.12
C GLN A 40 11.51 5.88 8.34
N PRO A 41 12.53 5.02 8.16
CA PRO A 41 12.38 3.58 8.39
C PRO A 41 11.91 3.28 9.81
N ARG A 42 10.94 2.40 9.92
CA ARG A 42 10.50 1.87 11.21
C ARG A 42 11.54 0.91 11.75
N THR A 43 11.67 0.85 13.06
CA THR A 43 12.75 0.08 13.71
C THR A 43 12.24 -1.14 14.47
N THR A 44 10.93 -1.25 14.70
CA THR A 44 10.31 -2.36 15.42
C THR A 44 9.00 -2.78 14.79
N SER A 45 8.62 -4.05 14.95
CA SER A 45 7.31 -4.55 14.51
C SER A 45 6.12 -3.89 15.23
N GLY A 46 6.33 -3.38 16.46
CA GLY A 46 5.32 -2.62 17.20
C GLY A 46 4.93 -1.33 16.48
N THR A 47 5.87 -0.63 15.87
CA THR A 47 5.58 0.60 15.11
C THR A 47 4.78 0.31 13.83
N PHE A 48 4.96 -0.85 13.22
CA PHE A 48 4.09 -1.31 12.13
C PHE A 48 2.69 -1.67 12.61
N LEU A 49 2.59 -2.34 13.77
CA LEU A 49 1.31 -2.67 14.37
C LEU A 49 0.46 -1.41 14.61
N ASP A 50 1.06 -0.38 15.23
CA ASP A 50 0.40 0.90 15.50
C ASP A 50 0.02 1.62 14.19
N TYR A 51 0.91 1.58 13.20
CA TYR A 51 0.64 2.16 11.88
C TYR A 51 -0.52 1.48 11.18
N PHE A 52 -0.53 0.15 11.09
CA PHE A 52 -1.63 -0.59 10.47
C PHE A 52 -2.95 -0.39 11.22
N ALA A 53 -2.91 -0.35 12.56
CA ALA A 53 -4.08 -0.03 13.37
C ALA A 53 -4.60 1.39 13.10
N SER A 54 -3.71 2.36 12.89
CA SER A 54 -4.09 3.73 12.51
C SER A 54 -4.80 3.76 11.16
N LEU A 55 -4.29 3.06 10.15
CA LEU A 55 -4.93 3.02 8.82
C LEU A 55 -6.35 2.44 8.86
N VAL A 56 -6.56 1.33 9.56
CA VAL A 56 -7.88 0.69 9.62
C VAL A 56 -8.85 1.34 10.63
N GLY A 57 -8.35 2.13 11.56
CA GLY A 57 -9.14 2.75 12.63
C GLY A 57 -9.19 4.27 12.53
N TRP A 58 -8.10 4.92 12.92
CA TRP A 58 -8.06 6.37 13.07
C TRP A 58 -8.29 7.14 11.78
N GLU A 59 -7.62 6.76 10.68
CA GLU A 59 -7.80 7.46 9.41
C GLU A 59 -9.21 7.29 8.85
N ARG A 60 -9.80 6.10 8.98
CA ARG A 60 -11.20 5.88 8.61
C ARG A 60 -12.15 6.76 9.43
N PHE A 61 -11.94 6.85 10.73
CA PHE A 61 -12.72 7.73 11.60
C PHE A 61 -12.55 9.19 11.17
N ARG A 62 -11.33 9.65 11.00
CA ARG A 62 -11.02 11.04 10.61
C ARG A 62 -11.67 11.43 9.28
N ALA A 63 -11.57 10.58 8.25
CA ALA A 63 -12.22 10.79 6.96
C ALA A 63 -13.75 10.82 7.05
N SER A 64 -14.34 9.96 7.89
CA SER A 64 -15.79 9.87 8.06
C SER A 64 -16.41 11.15 8.60
N GLN A 65 -15.67 11.93 9.40
CA GLN A 65 -16.12 13.22 9.92
C GLN A 65 -16.39 14.26 8.80
N PHE A 66 -15.81 14.03 7.62
CA PHE A 66 -16.00 14.87 6.42
C PHE A 66 -16.87 14.20 5.36
N GLY A 67 -17.48 13.05 5.67
CA GLY A 67 -18.30 12.29 4.73
C GLY A 67 -17.47 11.69 3.58
N ILE A 68 -16.18 11.44 3.80
CA ILE A 68 -15.27 10.74 2.89
C ILE A 68 -15.10 9.31 3.37
N ARG A 69 -15.25 8.34 2.47
CA ARG A 69 -14.94 6.93 2.76
C ARG A 69 -13.44 6.71 2.62
N HIS A 70 -12.83 6.17 3.64
CA HIS A 70 -11.41 5.82 3.63
C HIS A 70 -11.26 4.31 3.50
N TYR A 71 -10.50 3.90 2.50
CA TYR A 71 -10.00 2.56 2.29
C TYR A 71 -8.48 2.58 2.39
N CYS A 72 -7.86 1.44 2.62
CA CYS A 72 -6.41 1.33 2.66
C CYS A 72 -5.93 0.02 2.04
N THR A 73 -4.65 -0.04 1.75
CA THR A 73 -3.97 -1.30 1.47
C THR A 73 -3.08 -1.69 2.64
N MET A 74 -2.69 -2.97 2.73
CA MET A 74 -1.78 -3.46 3.76
C MET A 74 -0.57 -4.13 3.13
N GLY A 75 0.61 -3.70 3.52
CA GLY A 75 1.84 -4.25 2.99
C GLY A 75 3.08 -3.75 3.72
N LEU A 76 4.17 -4.49 3.54
CA LEU A 76 5.52 -4.08 3.86
C LEU A 76 6.10 -3.40 2.63
N ASN A 77 6.34 -2.11 2.71
CA ASN A 77 6.95 -1.35 1.62
C ASN A 77 8.38 -1.83 1.33
N SER A 78 8.77 -1.82 0.05
CA SER A 78 10.08 -2.30 -0.41
C SER A 78 11.26 -1.66 0.33
N LYS A 79 11.22 -0.37 0.63
CA LYS A 79 12.29 0.31 1.38
C LYS A 79 12.57 -0.31 2.75
N GLU A 80 11.54 -0.76 3.44
CA GLU A 80 11.64 -1.35 4.77
C GLU A 80 11.93 -2.85 4.75
N ALA A 81 11.78 -3.50 3.59
CA ALA A 81 12.06 -4.91 3.39
C ALA A 81 13.56 -5.25 3.52
N ASN A 82 14.44 -4.26 3.33
CA ASN A 82 15.89 -4.45 3.42
C ASN A 82 16.40 -4.71 4.86
N ASN A 83 15.57 -4.47 5.88
CA ASN A 83 15.82 -4.98 7.24
C ASN A 83 15.13 -6.34 7.37
N GLU A 84 15.80 -7.41 6.91
CA GLU A 84 15.18 -8.76 6.81
C GLU A 84 14.63 -9.30 8.14
N ALA A 85 15.29 -9.01 9.27
CA ALA A 85 14.83 -9.46 10.58
C ALA A 85 13.49 -8.80 10.96
N LEU A 86 13.36 -7.51 10.70
CA LEU A 86 12.13 -6.77 10.92
C LEU A 86 11.06 -7.16 9.87
N ALA A 87 11.47 -7.29 8.61
CA ALA A 87 10.60 -7.68 7.52
C ALA A 87 9.89 -9.01 7.82
N GLY A 88 10.61 -10.02 8.32
CA GLY A 88 10.02 -11.29 8.73
C GLY A 88 8.91 -11.11 9.77
N GLN A 89 9.15 -10.32 10.81
CA GLN A 89 8.14 -10.03 11.85
C GLN A 89 6.91 -9.29 11.28
N VAL A 90 7.12 -8.36 10.35
CA VAL A 90 6.02 -7.61 9.73
C VAL A 90 5.18 -8.50 8.82
N LEU A 91 5.81 -9.36 8.03
CA LEU A 91 5.10 -10.32 7.18
C LEU A 91 4.20 -11.26 8.01
N GLU A 92 4.61 -11.63 9.22
CA GLU A 92 3.78 -12.41 10.17
C GLU A 92 2.59 -11.61 10.73
N LEU A 93 2.66 -10.26 10.73
CA LEU A 93 1.56 -9.41 11.20
C LEU A 93 0.49 -9.19 10.13
N LEU A 94 0.85 -9.16 8.84
CA LEU A 94 -0.05 -8.79 7.74
C LEU A 94 -1.36 -9.60 7.71
N PRO A 95 -1.37 -10.95 7.93
CA PRO A 95 -2.61 -11.73 7.95
C PRO A 95 -3.64 -11.26 8.96
N ARG A 96 -3.23 -10.56 10.03
CA ARG A 96 -4.13 -10.02 11.05
C ARG A 96 -4.88 -8.77 10.59
N PHE A 97 -4.39 -8.12 9.54
CA PHE A 97 -4.92 -6.84 9.06
C PHE A 97 -5.59 -6.93 7.69
N VAL A 98 -5.13 -7.78 6.79
CA VAL A 98 -5.66 -7.86 5.41
C VAL A 98 -7.15 -8.19 5.34
N HIS A 99 -7.73 -8.80 6.37
CA HIS A 99 -9.17 -9.07 6.45
C HIS A 99 -9.96 -8.00 7.21
N LYS A 100 -9.33 -6.91 7.65
CA LYS A 100 -10.03 -5.84 8.35
C LYS A 100 -10.89 -5.03 7.39
N GLU A 101 -12.03 -4.56 7.89
CA GLU A 101 -12.92 -3.71 7.12
C GLU A 101 -12.19 -2.45 6.62
N GLY A 102 -12.33 -2.16 5.32
CA GLY A 102 -11.67 -1.04 4.65
C GLY A 102 -10.34 -1.38 4.01
N VAL A 103 -9.78 -2.56 4.25
CA VAL A 103 -8.61 -3.04 3.49
C VAL A 103 -9.09 -3.58 2.15
N VAL A 104 -8.53 -3.06 1.06
CA VAL A 104 -8.98 -3.35 -0.31
C VAL A 104 -7.90 -3.98 -1.19
N ALA A 105 -6.64 -4.00 -0.76
CA ALA A 105 -5.54 -4.62 -1.49
C ALA A 105 -4.36 -4.94 -0.57
N VAL A 106 -3.44 -5.78 -1.05
CA VAL A 106 -2.09 -5.92 -0.51
C VAL A 106 -1.17 -4.92 -1.22
N GLY A 107 -0.50 -4.05 -0.49
CA GLY A 107 0.36 -2.99 -1.05
C GLY A 107 0.68 -1.86 -0.06
N GLU A 108 1.62 -0.98 -0.38
CA GLU A 108 2.50 -1.01 -1.55
C GLU A 108 3.59 -2.06 -1.39
N ILE A 109 3.76 -2.91 -2.39
CA ILE A 109 4.78 -3.96 -2.42
C ILE A 109 5.57 -3.87 -3.73
N GLY A 110 6.73 -4.50 -3.82
CA GLY A 110 7.53 -4.48 -5.04
C GLY A 110 8.99 -4.09 -4.78
N TYR A 111 9.56 -3.27 -5.66
CA TYR A 111 10.98 -2.91 -5.62
C TYR A 111 11.22 -1.41 -5.46
N ASP A 112 12.29 -1.05 -4.73
CA ASP A 112 12.87 0.29 -4.69
C ASP A 112 14.35 0.28 -5.12
N GLU A 113 15.18 -0.59 -4.53
CA GLU A 113 16.60 -0.77 -4.86
C GLU A 113 16.89 -2.08 -5.60
N ILE A 114 15.87 -2.89 -5.85
CA ILE A 114 15.92 -4.19 -6.54
C ILE A 114 16.89 -5.15 -5.82
N THR A 115 16.72 -5.28 -4.51
CA THR A 115 17.52 -6.19 -3.69
C THR A 115 16.87 -7.58 -3.57
N LYS A 116 17.67 -8.55 -3.10
CA LYS A 116 17.15 -9.89 -2.79
C LYS A 116 16.16 -9.89 -1.62
N ALA A 117 16.34 -8.98 -0.66
CA ALA A 117 15.45 -8.83 0.47
C ALA A 117 14.07 -8.30 0.02
N GLU A 118 14.07 -7.32 -0.87
CA GLU A 118 12.85 -6.80 -1.50
C GLU A 118 12.14 -7.89 -2.31
N ASP A 119 12.86 -8.66 -3.14
CA ASP A 119 12.29 -9.77 -3.92
C ASP A 119 11.62 -10.81 -3.02
N LYS A 120 12.29 -11.21 -1.93
CA LYS A 120 11.76 -12.15 -0.96
C LYS A 120 10.47 -11.65 -0.30
N ALA A 121 10.47 -10.38 0.15
CA ALA A 121 9.31 -9.77 0.78
C ALA A 121 8.17 -9.56 -0.21
N PHE A 122 8.48 -9.19 -1.46
CA PHE A 122 7.50 -9.03 -2.52
C PHE A 122 6.78 -10.35 -2.81
N ARG A 123 7.53 -11.44 -3.06
CA ARG A 123 6.97 -12.78 -3.31
C ARG A 123 6.09 -13.28 -2.17
N ALA A 124 6.53 -13.10 -0.93
CA ALA A 124 5.73 -13.50 0.24
C ALA A 124 4.38 -12.77 0.31
N GLN A 125 4.34 -11.50 -0.09
CA GLN A 125 3.12 -10.70 -0.10
C GLN A 125 2.22 -11.00 -1.30
N LEU A 126 2.77 -11.42 -2.43
CA LEU A 126 1.98 -11.95 -3.54
C LEU A 126 1.27 -13.25 -3.15
N GLU A 127 1.93 -14.15 -2.42
CA GLU A 127 1.28 -15.36 -1.90
C GLU A 127 0.13 -14.98 -0.94
N LEU A 128 0.34 -14.03 -0.03
CA LEU A 128 -0.71 -13.54 0.85
C LEU A 128 -1.92 -12.96 0.05
N ALA A 129 -1.64 -12.24 -1.03
CA ALA A 129 -2.70 -11.71 -1.90
C ALA A 129 -3.50 -12.83 -2.57
N LYS A 130 -2.83 -13.87 -3.04
CA LYS A 130 -3.49 -15.08 -3.61
C LYS A 130 -4.36 -15.79 -2.58
N GLU A 131 -3.83 -16.03 -1.38
CA GLU A 131 -4.55 -16.68 -0.29
C GLU A 131 -5.81 -15.92 0.13
N THR A 132 -5.74 -14.60 0.09
CA THR A 132 -6.85 -13.72 0.52
C THR A 132 -7.80 -13.31 -0.61
N GLY A 133 -7.39 -13.53 -1.86
CA GLY A 133 -8.14 -13.06 -3.05
C GLY A 133 -8.15 -11.54 -3.20
N LEU A 134 -7.21 -10.83 -2.56
CA LEU A 134 -7.11 -9.37 -2.64
C LEU A 134 -6.28 -8.95 -3.86
N PRO A 135 -6.63 -7.80 -4.48
CA PRO A 135 -5.76 -7.14 -5.45
C PRO A 135 -4.40 -6.78 -4.85
N VAL A 136 -3.44 -6.50 -5.72
CA VAL A 136 -2.12 -6.00 -5.33
C VAL A 136 -1.85 -4.62 -5.89
N MET A 137 -1.19 -3.78 -5.09
CA MET A 137 -0.68 -2.47 -5.51
C MET A 137 0.85 -2.50 -5.47
N ILE A 138 1.45 -2.34 -6.66
CA ILE A 138 2.88 -2.53 -6.89
C ILE A 138 3.58 -1.19 -6.94
N HIS A 139 4.54 -1.00 -6.04
CA HIS A 139 5.49 0.11 -6.06
C HIS A 139 6.61 -0.15 -7.07
N THR A 140 6.98 0.87 -7.84
CA THR A 140 8.08 0.80 -8.81
C THR A 140 9.22 1.74 -8.43
N PRO A 141 10.50 1.35 -8.65
CA PRO A 141 11.67 2.12 -8.24
C PRO A 141 11.71 3.53 -8.84
N HIS A 142 12.26 4.49 -8.11
CA HIS A 142 12.52 5.81 -8.64
C HIS A 142 13.72 5.84 -9.61
N ARG A 143 14.76 5.07 -9.32
CA ARG A 143 16.04 5.17 -10.05
C ARG A 143 16.10 4.30 -11.30
N ASP A 144 15.71 3.05 -11.19
CA ASP A 144 15.75 2.07 -12.29
C ASP A 144 14.34 1.58 -12.59
N LYS A 145 13.50 2.54 -12.98
CA LYS A 145 12.06 2.32 -13.14
C LYS A 145 11.75 1.23 -14.13
N LYS A 146 12.32 1.31 -15.33
CA LYS A 146 12.10 0.33 -16.38
C LYS A 146 12.44 -1.09 -15.93
N ARG A 147 13.63 -1.28 -15.36
CA ARG A 147 14.06 -2.59 -14.86
C ARG A 147 13.17 -3.08 -13.73
N GLY A 148 12.87 -2.21 -12.76
CA GLY A 148 12.01 -2.60 -11.62
C GLY A 148 10.60 -2.93 -12.05
N THR A 149 10.02 -2.18 -12.98
CA THR A 149 8.69 -2.48 -13.53
C THR A 149 8.71 -3.82 -14.28
N THR A 150 9.72 -4.06 -15.15
CA THR A 150 9.86 -5.34 -15.87
C THR A 150 9.96 -6.51 -14.89
N LEU A 151 10.85 -6.42 -13.89
CA LEU A 151 10.99 -7.47 -12.88
C LEU A 151 9.71 -7.68 -12.08
N SER A 152 8.98 -6.62 -11.73
CA SER A 152 7.69 -6.75 -11.05
C SER A 152 6.69 -7.53 -11.90
N MET A 153 6.60 -7.22 -13.19
CA MET A 153 5.73 -7.93 -14.12
C MET A 153 6.12 -9.40 -14.27
N ASP A 154 7.42 -9.70 -14.37
CA ASP A 154 7.91 -11.07 -14.46
C ASP A 154 7.52 -11.89 -13.21
N VAL A 155 7.70 -11.31 -12.03
CA VAL A 155 7.34 -11.95 -10.75
C VAL A 155 5.83 -12.14 -10.63
N ILE A 156 5.02 -11.19 -11.06
CA ILE A 156 3.55 -11.27 -11.06
C ILE A 156 3.09 -12.44 -11.96
N VAL A 157 3.67 -12.52 -13.18
CA VAL A 157 3.37 -13.61 -14.12
C VAL A 157 3.81 -14.97 -13.56
N GLU A 158 5.01 -15.05 -12.99
CA GLU A 158 5.55 -16.27 -12.36
C GLU A 158 4.63 -16.78 -11.24
N HIS A 159 4.05 -15.87 -10.44
CA HIS A 159 3.12 -16.21 -9.37
C HIS A 159 1.69 -16.51 -9.85
N GLY A 160 1.40 -16.29 -11.14
CA GLY A 160 0.07 -16.51 -11.70
C GLY A 160 -1.00 -15.59 -11.14
N ILE A 161 -0.63 -14.34 -10.82
CA ILE A 161 -1.59 -13.32 -10.41
C ILE A 161 -2.38 -12.86 -11.63
N ASP A 162 -3.71 -12.79 -11.50
CA ASP A 162 -4.56 -12.25 -12.56
C ASP A 162 -4.22 -10.77 -12.81
N PRO A 163 -3.86 -10.37 -14.04
CA PRO A 163 -3.58 -8.97 -14.38
C PRO A 163 -4.71 -8.00 -14.00
N GLY A 164 -5.96 -8.45 -14.00
CA GLY A 164 -7.11 -7.66 -13.54
C GLY A 164 -7.10 -7.35 -12.03
N MET A 165 -6.23 -8.00 -11.26
CA MET A 165 -6.05 -7.81 -9.83
C MET A 165 -4.75 -7.03 -9.50
N VAL A 166 -4.11 -6.40 -10.50
CA VAL A 166 -2.83 -5.71 -10.32
C VAL A 166 -2.95 -4.23 -10.67
N VAL A 167 -2.53 -3.39 -9.75
CA VAL A 167 -2.28 -1.96 -9.99
C VAL A 167 -0.77 -1.74 -9.91
N ILE A 168 -0.14 -1.28 -10.97
CA ILE A 168 1.27 -0.89 -10.98
C ILE A 168 1.32 0.64 -10.88
N ASP A 169 1.91 1.11 -9.80
CA ASP A 169 1.94 2.52 -9.45
C ASP A 169 3.26 3.21 -9.84
N HIS A 170 3.26 4.55 -9.81
CA HIS A 170 4.41 5.39 -10.13
C HIS A 170 5.02 5.13 -11.51
N ASN A 171 4.22 4.72 -12.49
CA ASN A 171 4.70 4.53 -13.85
C ASN A 171 4.95 5.87 -14.54
N ASN A 172 5.84 5.84 -15.53
CA ASN A 172 6.08 6.90 -16.49
C ASN A 172 6.03 6.32 -17.93
N GLU A 173 6.30 7.15 -18.92
CA GLU A 173 6.21 6.81 -20.35
C GLU A 173 7.40 5.98 -20.87
N GLU A 174 8.40 5.67 -20.04
CA GLU A 174 9.58 4.89 -20.40
C GLU A 174 9.32 3.39 -20.17
#